data_e6081e8b5136bf28e8ca5fce46886bcb
#
_entry.id   e6081e8b5136bf28e8ca5fce46886bcb
#
_cell.length_a   1.000
_cell.length_b   1.000
_cell.length_c   1.000
_cell.angle_alpha   90.00
_cell.angle_beta   90.00
_cell.angle_gamma   90.00
#
_symmetry.space_group_name_H-M   'P 1'
#
loop_
_entity.id
_entity.type
_entity.pdbx_description
1 polymer ?
#
loop_
_entity_poly.entity_id
_entity_poly.type
_entity_poly.pdbx_seq_one_letter_code
_entity_poly.pdbx_strand_id
1 'polypeptide(L)'
;MEVIPGKNTMALELPNARRQIIRLSEILGSEVYNASASMLTMGLGKDIIGNPVVADLARMPHCLVAGTTGSGKSVGINAMILSLLYKAEARDVRLILIDPKMLELSVYEGIPHLLAPVVTDMKQAANALNWCVGEMERRYKLLSKMGVRNLAGYNKKIAESHERGETIGNPFSLTPDAPEPLERLPHIVVVIDELALSLIHISEPTRPY
;
A
#
# COMPACT_ATOMS: atom_id res chain seq x y z
N MET A 1 -0.64 30.61 -12.39
CA MET A 1 -2.00 31.07 -12.74
C MET A 1 -2.69 29.92 -13.45
N GLU A 2 -3.76 29.41 -12.92
CA GLU A 2 -4.54 28.34 -13.54
C GLU A 2 -6.00 28.76 -13.68
N VAL A 3 -6.63 28.38 -14.79
CA VAL A 3 -8.06 28.58 -14.98
C VAL A 3 -8.80 27.48 -14.23
N ILE A 4 -9.75 27.86 -13.37
CA ILE A 4 -10.54 26.85 -12.64
C ILE A 4 -11.56 26.24 -13.61
N PRO A 5 -11.53 24.96 -13.89
CA PRO A 5 -12.46 24.30 -14.80
C PRO A 5 -13.92 24.54 -14.37
N GLY A 6 -14.76 24.99 -15.32
CA GLY A 6 -16.17 25.26 -15.07
C GLY A 6 -16.52 26.57 -14.34
N LYS A 7 -15.52 27.44 -14.11
CA LYS A 7 -15.71 28.78 -13.52
C LYS A 7 -15.03 29.84 -14.37
N ASN A 8 -15.64 31.05 -14.41
CA ASN A 8 -15.03 32.22 -15.06
C ASN A 8 -14.02 32.93 -14.13
N THR A 9 -13.22 32.15 -13.41
CA THR A 9 -12.26 32.67 -12.43
C THR A 9 -10.90 32.00 -12.63
N MET A 10 -9.84 32.73 -12.30
CA MET A 10 -8.47 32.22 -12.31
C MET A 10 -7.99 32.08 -10.86
N ALA A 11 -7.27 30.99 -10.59
CA ALA A 11 -6.54 30.84 -9.34
C ALA A 11 -5.14 31.46 -9.48
N LEU A 12 -4.77 32.28 -8.50
CA LEU A 12 -3.43 32.82 -8.37
C LEU A 12 -2.83 32.30 -7.07
N GLU A 13 -1.83 31.43 -7.18
CA GLU A 13 -1.04 30.99 -6.04
C GLU A 13 0.13 31.93 -5.80
N LEU A 14 0.19 32.51 -4.61
CA LEU A 14 1.30 33.31 -4.13
C LEU A 14 2.00 32.57 -2.98
N PRO A 15 3.30 32.27 -3.11
CA PRO A 15 4.03 31.63 -2.04
C PRO A 15 4.11 32.55 -0.80
N ASN A 16 3.75 32.02 0.37
CA ASN A 16 3.87 32.76 1.60
C ASN A 16 5.35 33.00 1.96
N ALA A 17 5.67 34.20 2.40
CA ALA A 17 7.01 34.54 2.90
C ALA A 17 7.38 33.74 4.17
N ARG A 18 6.38 33.33 4.97
CA ARG A 18 6.52 32.46 6.14
C ARG A 18 5.73 31.18 5.90
N ARG A 19 6.41 30.10 5.50
CA ARG A 19 5.79 28.78 5.32
C ARG A 19 5.63 28.12 6.68
N GLN A 20 4.42 27.65 6.98
CA GLN A 20 4.17 26.80 8.14
C GLN A 20 4.65 25.36 7.83
N ILE A 21 5.33 24.75 8.79
CA ILE A 21 5.68 23.32 8.72
C ILE A 21 4.46 22.55 9.23
N ILE A 22 3.91 21.70 8.37
CA ILE A 22 2.80 20.81 8.73
C ILE A 22 3.43 19.50 9.19
N ARG A 23 3.13 19.09 10.40
CA ARG A 23 3.62 17.84 10.97
C ARG A 23 2.67 16.70 10.61
N LEU A 24 3.24 15.53 10.31
CA LEU A 24 2.42 14.34 10.01
C LEU A 24 1.47 14.00 11.17
N SER A 25 1.89 14.22 12.43
CA SER A 25 1.05 14.02 13.61
C SER A 25 -0.25 14.82 13.60
N GLU A 26 -0.27 16.01 12.97
CA GLU A 26 -1.49 16.81 12.84
C GLU A 26 -2.52 16.13 11.90
N ILE A 27 -2.04 15.39 10.90
CA ILE A 27 -2.89 14.66 9.96
C ILE A 27 -3.36 13.35 10.58
N LEU A 28 -2.44 12.57 11.17
CA LEU A 28 -2.76 11.29 11.81
C LEU A 28 -3.63 11.46 13.07
N GLY A 29 -3.53 12.60 13.76
CA GLY A 29 -4.39 12.96 14.88
C GLY A 29 -5.76 13.50 14.48
N SER A 30 -6.01 13.76 13.19
CA SER A 30 -7.27 14.34 12.72
C SER A 30 -8.43 13.34 12.77
N GLU A 31 -9.65 13.86 12.94
CA GLU A 31 -10.87 13.06 12.89
C GLU A 31 -11.05 12.38 11.53
N VAL A 32 -10.74 13.07 10.43
CA VAL A 32 -10.85 12.53 9.07
C VAL A 32 -10.00 11.27 8.88
N TYR A 33 -8.80 11.25 9.44
CA TYR A 33 -7.94 10.06 9.39
C TYR A 33 -8.46 8.96 10.33
N ASN A 34 -8.78 9.29 11.56
CA ASN A 34 -9.17 8.32 12.58
C ASN A 34 -10.54 7.69 12.33
N ALA A 35 -11.52 8.45 11.86
CA ALA A 35 -12.87 7.97 11.53
C ALA A 35 -12.92 7.12 10.24
N SER A 36 -11.88 7.15 9.40
CA SER A 36 -11.84 6.31 8.21
C SER A 36 -11.76 4.83 8.57
N ALA A 37 -12.69 4.04 8.04
CA ALA A 37 -12.76 2.59 8.28
C ALA A 37 -11.70 1.78 7.50
N SER A 38 -11.09 2.39 6.45
CA SER A 38 -10.09 1.69 5.64
C SER A 38 -8.75 1.57 6.37
N MET A 39 -8.21 0.36 6.43
CA MET A 39 -6.85 0.09 6.92
C MET A 39 -5.76 0.64 5.99
N LEU A 40 -6.13 1.06 4.77
CA LEU A 40 -5.24 1.64 3.78
C LEU A 40 -5.40 3.15 3.65
N THR A 41 -5.89 3.82 4.70
CA THR A 41 -5.99 5.28 4.76
C THR A 41 -4.62 5.91 4.92
N MET A 42 -4.29 6.85 4.04
CA MET A 42 -3.02 7.58 4.03
C MET A 42 -3.27 9.07 4.31
N GLY A 43 -2.45 9.67 5.17
CA GLY A 43 -2.39 11.10 5.37
C GLY A 43 -1.54 11.76 4.29
N LEU A 44 -2.09 12.71 3.56
CA LEU A 44 -1.40 13.39 2.46
C LEU A 44 -0.88 14.78 2.86
N GLY A 45 -1.52 15.44 3.81
CA GLY A 45 -1.15 16.79 4.23
C GLY A 45 -2.37 17.65 4.57
N LYS A 46 -2.27 18.93 4.33
CA LYS A 46 -3.38 19.89 4.46
C LYS A 46 -3.66 20.56 3.13
N ASP A 47 -4.92 20.89 2.90
CA ASP A 47 -5.33 21.73 1.78
C ASP A 47 -4.91 23.20 2.00
N ILE A 48 -5.19 24.05 1.02
CA ILE A 48 -4.86 25.48 1.07
C ILE A 48 -5.58 26.24 2.17
N ILE A 49 -6.67 25.69 2.72
CA ILE A 49 -7.46 26.28 3.81
C ILE A 49 -6.96 25.76 5.17
N GLY A 50 -6.14 24.71 5.17
CA GLY A 50 -5.56 24.09 6.37
C GLY A 50 -6.29 22.84 6.87
N ASN A 51 -7.25 22.31 6.12
CA ASN A 51 -7.95 21.08 6.47
C ASN A 51 -7.06 19.84 6.19
N PRO A 52 -7.07 18.82 7.06
CA PRO A 52 -6.38 17.57 6.81
C PRO A 52 -6.92 16.86 5.56
N VAL A 53 -6.02 16.39 4.70
CA VAL A 53 -6.36 15.64 3.49
C VAL A 53 -5.87 14.22 3.65
N VAL A 54 -6.76 13.26 3.48
CA VAL A 54 -6.49 11.82 3.52
C VAL A 54 -6.97 11.16 2.23
N ALA A 55 -6.36 10.06 1.87
CA ALA A 55 -6.77 9.23 0.75
C ALA A 55 -6.81 7.76 1.16
N ASP A 56 -7.68 7.00 0.52
CA ASP A 56 -7.78 5.55 0.71
C ASP A 56 -7.08 4.83 -0.46
N LEU A 57 -5.96 4.17 -0.18
CA LEU A 57 -5.21 3.42 -1.19
C LEU A 57 -6.03 2.27 -1.78
N ALA A 58 -6.98 1.70 -1.04
CA ALA A 58 -7.88 0.67 -1.56
C ALA A 58 -8.74 1.16 -2.75
N ARG A 59 -8.99 2.47 -2.81
CA ARG A 59 -9.70 3.12 -3.94
C ARG A 59 -8.76 3.57 -5.05
N MET A 60 -7.45 3.52 -4.81
CA MET A 60 -6.39 3.85 -5.76
C MET A 60 -5.38 2.68 -5.79
N PRO A 61 -5.78 1.49 -6.29
CA PRO A 61 -4.97 0.27 -6.17
C PRO A 61 -3.60 0.38 -6.84
N HIS A 62 -3.43 1.32 -7.76
CA HIS A 62 -2.17 1.68 -8.40
C HIS A 62 -2.03 3.19 -8.38
N CYS A 63 -1.04 3.68 -7.62
CA CYS A 63 -0.77 5.09 -7.48
C CYS A 63 0.66 5.39 -7.95
N LEU A 64 0.81 6.29 -8.92
CA LEU A 64 2.11 6.80 -9.33
C LEU A 64 2.38 8.11 -8.59
N VAL A 65 3.49 8.14 -7.83
CA VAL A 65 3.98 9.33 -7.15
C VAL A 65 5.18 9.87 -7.90
N ALA A 66 5.06 11.05 -8.49
CA ALA A 66 6.12 11.69 -9.26
C ALA A 66 6.41 13.09 -8.72
N GLY A 67 7.66 13.50 -8.85
CA GLY A 67 8.12 14.84 -8.46
C GLY A 67 9.58 15.05 -8.79
N THR A 68 9.95 16.31 -9.00
CA THR A 68 11.36 16.71 -9.19
C THR A 68 12.12 16.65 -7.87
N THR A 69 13.44 16.66 -7.94
CA THR A 69 14.29 16.75 -6.74
C THR A 69 13.86 17.94 -5.87
N GLY A 70 13.66 17.70 -4.58
CA GLY A 70 13.18 18.73 -3.64
C GLY A 70 11.68 18.99 -3.66
N SER A 71 10.88 18.27 -4.46
CA SER A 71 9.42 18.39 -4.47
C SER A 71 8.73 17.80 -3.25
N GLY A 72 9.45 17.01 -2.44
CA GLY A 72 8.90 16.31 -1.29
C GLY A 72 8.42 14.87 -1.58
N LYS A 73 8.78 14.28 -2.73
CA LYS A 73 8.42 12.88 -3.08
C LYS A 73 8.75 11.91 -1.95
N SER A 74 9.98 11.91 -1.45
CA SER A 74 10.44 11.02 -0.37
C SER A 74 9.68 11.26 0.93
N VAL A 75 9.44 12.52 1.28
CA VAL A 75 8.63 12.89 2.47
C VAL A 75 7.20 12.38 2.30
N GLY A 76 6.61 12.52 1.11
CA GLY A 76 5.27 12.01 0.79
C GLY A 76 5.18 10.49 0.90
N ILE A 77 6.14 9.75 0.32
CA ILE A 77 6.19 8.27 0.41
C ILE A 77 6.32 7.84 1.87
N ASN A 78 7.21 8.47 2.64
CA ASN A 78 7.36 8.18 4.07
C ASN A 78 6.07 8.49 4.86
N ALA A 79 5.39 9.59 4.56
CA ALA A 79 4.11 9.93 5.18
C ALA A 79 3.03 8.87 4.88
N MET A 80 2.98 8.37 3.65
CA MET A 80 2.07 7.29 3.26
C MET A 80 2.37 6.00 4.02
N ILE A 81 3.64 5.54 4.05
CA ILE A 81 4.04 4.33 4.78
C ILE A 81 3.72 4.47 6.27
N LEU A 82 4.12 5.57 6.91
CA LEU A 82 3.82 5.80 8.32
C LEU A 82 2.32 5.82 8.60
N SER A 83 1.53 6.40 7.69
CA SER A 83 0.07 6.36 7.83
C SER A 83 -0.47 4.93 7.88
N LEU A 84 0.02 4.03 7.04
CA LEU A 84 -0.38 2.62 7.06
C LEU A 84 0.04 1.92 8.35
N LEU A 85 1.28 2.18 8.83
CA LEU A 85 1.80 1.58 10.06
C LEU A 85 1.04 2.04 11.31
N TYR A 86 0.57 3.29 11.34
CA TYR A 86 -0.26 3.81 12.43
C TYR A 86 -1.71 3.33 12.36
N LYS A 87 -2.21 2.98 11.16
CA LYS A 87 -3.61 2.59 10.95
C LYS A 87 -3.86 1.11 11.16
N ALA A 88 -2.88 0.24 10.82
CA ALA A 88 -3.07 -1.19 10.73
C ALA A 88 -1.92 -1.98 11.37
N GLU A 89 -2.26 -3.12 11.95
CA GLU A 89 -1.27 -4.08 12.42
C GLU A 89 -0.74 -4.96 11.27
N ALA A 90 0.38 -5.66 11.51
CA ALA A 90 1.00 -6.56 10.52
C ALA A 90 0.08 -7.71 10.07
N ARG A 91 -0.91 -8.07 10.87
CA ARG A 91 -1.93 -9.07 10.50
C ARG A 91 -2.95 -8.55 9.49
N ASP A 92 -3.11 -7.24 9.37
CA ASP A 92 -4.10 -6.59 8.49
C ASP A 92 -3.45 -6.02 7.24
N VAL A 93 -2.22 -5.50 7.34
CA VAL A 93 -1.46 -4.91 6.24
C VAL A 93 -0.02 -5.42 6.24
N ARG A 94 0.44 -5.91 5.12
CA ARG A 94 1.82 -6.33 4.89
C ARG A 94 2.44 -5.47 3.80
N LEU A 95 3.75 -5.27 3.90
CA LEU A 95 4.51 -4.41 3.00
C LEU A 95 5.60 -5.19 2.26
N ILE A 96 5.79 -4.84 1.00
CA ILE A 96 6.99 -5.13 0.22
C ILE A 96 7.58 -3.78 -0.18
N LEU A 97 8.79 -3.49 0.26
CA LEU A 97 9.47 -2.24 -0.01
C LEU A 97 10.64 -2.49 -0.96
N ILE A 98 10.68 -1.75 -2.06
CA ILE A 98 11.72 -1.85 -3.10
C ILE A 98 12.42 -0.50 -3.22
N ASP A 99 13.71 -0.48 -2.85
CA ASP A 99 14.56 0.72 -2.85
C ASP A 99 15.92 0.42 -3.49
N PRO A 100 16.02 0.51 -4.82
CA PRO A 100 17.25 0.20 -5.54
C PRO A 100 18.43 1.11 -5.21
N LYS A 101 18.15 2.31 -4.69
CA LYS A 101 19.16 3.30 -4.32
C LYS A 101 19.61 3.20 -2.87
N MET A 102 18.90 2.42 -2.03
CA MET A 102 19.15 2.26 -0.58
C MET A 102 19.16 3.59 0.19
N LEU A 103 18.34 4.55 -0.21
CA LEU A 103 18.37 5.91 0.35
C LEU A 103 17.14 6.25 1.21
N GLU A 104 15.99 5.66 0.89
CA GLU A 104 14.71 6.16 1.40
C GLU A 104 14.01 5.17 2.33
N LEU A 105 14.01 3.86 1.99
CA LEU A 105 13.18 2.86 2.65
C LEU A 105 13.92 1.93 3.62
N SER A 106 15.24 2.00 3.68
CA SER A 106 16.07 1.18 4.57
C SER A 106 15.78 1.40 6.06
N VAL A 107 15.23 2.56 6.42
CA VAL A 107 14.82 2.88 7.81
C VAL A 107 13.68 1.99 8.30
N TYR A 108 12.96 1.32 7.42
CA TYR A 108 11.87 0.39 7.73
C TYR A 108 12.33 -1.06 7.90
N GLU A 109 13.64 -1.34 7.77
CA GLU A 109 14.14 -2.70 7.94
C GLU A 109 13.78 -3.27 9.31
N GLY A 110 13.30 -4.52 9.31
CA GLY A 110 12.96 -5.22 10.55
C GLY A 110 11.57 -4.93 11.14
N ILE A 111 10.75 -4.04 10.54
CA ILE A 111 9.38 -3.85 11.02
C ILE A 111 8.52 -5.10 10.77
N PRO A 112 7.56 -5.42 11.67
CA PRO A 112 6.75 -6.64 11.55
C PRO A 112 5.85 -6.69 10.31
N HIS A 113 5.56 -5.54 9.70
CA HIS A 113 4.74 -5.45 8.49
C HIS A 113 5.44 -5.96 7.24
N LEU A 114 6.76 -6.05 7.21
CA LEU A 114 7.50 -6.52 6.04
C LEU A 114 7.23 -8.00 5.76
N LEU A 115 6.99 -8.34 4.48
CA LEU A 115 6.93 -9.73 3.99
C LEU A 115 8.33 -10.28 3.68
N ALA A 116 9.25 -9.41 3.34
CA ALA A 116 10.66 -9.71 3.07
C ALA A 116 11.50 -8.51 3.50
N PRO A 117 12.81 -8.67 3.71
CA PRO A 117 13.73 -7.54 3.88
C PRO A 117 13.55 -6.50 2.78
N VAL A 118 13.90 -5.24 3.04
CA VAL A 118 13.83 -4.19 2.02
C VAL A 118 14.66 -4.60 0.80
N VAL A 119 14.01 -4.64 -0.35
CA VAL A 119 14.61 -5.15 -1.59
C VAL A 119 15.43 -4.06 -2.25
N THR A 120 16.73 -4.27 -2.35
CA THR A 120 17.68 -3.30 -2.92
C THR A 120 18.29 -3.76 -4.25
N ASP A 121 18.18 -5.04 -4.55
CA ASP A 121 18.66 -5.65 -5.79
C ASP A 121 17.54 -5.80 -6.82
N MET A 122 17.82 -5.45 -8.08
CA MET A 122 16.81 -5.45 -9.15
C MET A 122 16.31 -6.86 -9.51
N LYS A 123 17.16 -7.88 -9.40
CA LYS A 123 16.75 -9.26 -9.64
C LYS A 123 15.79 -9.76 -8.56
N GLN A 124 16.08 -9.38 -7.30
CA GLN A 124 15.17 -9.66 -6.19
C GLN A 124 13.87 -8.87 -6.32
N ALA A 125 13.91 -7.63 -6.82
CA ALA A 125 12.72 -6.83 -7.11
C ALA A 125 11.81 -7.53 -8.15
N ALA A 126 12.39 -8.02 -9.25
CA ALA A 126 11.65 -8.79 -10.24
C ALA A 126 11.03 -10.07 -9.63
N ASN A 127 11.78 -10.79 -8.79
CA ASN A 127 11.26 -11.96 -8.10
C ASN A 127 10.10 -11.61 -7.14
N ALA A 128 10.22 -10.50 -6.40
CA ALA A 128 9.17 -10.03 -5.50
C ALA A 128 7.89 -9.67 -6.28
N LEU A 129 8.02 -9.01 -7.42
CA LEU A 129 6.86 -8.67 -8.27
C LEU A 129 6.22 -9.92 -8.89
N ASN A 130 7.03 -10.89 -9.37
CA ASN A 130 6.52 -12.16 -9.85
C ASN A 130 5.80 -12.94 -8.74
N TRP A 131 6.33 -12.92 -7.52
CA TRP A 131 5.66 -13.49 -6.37
C TRP A 131 4.30 -12.82 -6.11
N CYS A 132 4.22 -11.49 -6.21
CA CYS A 132 2.95 -10.76 -6.06
C CYS A 132 1.89 -11.22 -7.08
N VAL A 133 2.30 -11.47 -8.34
CA VAL A 133 1.40 -11.99 -9.36
C VAL A 133 0.91 -13.39 -8.98
N GLY A 134 1.81 -14.29 -8.58
CA GLY A 134 1.44 -15.63 -8.13
C GLY A 134 0.52 -15.62 -6.90
N GLU A 135 0.79 -14.75 -5.92
CA GLU A 135 -0.07 -14.59 -4.74
C GLU A 135 -1.44 -14.03 -5.10
N MET A 136 -1.51 -13.07 -6.02
CA MET A 136 -2.76 -12.55 -6.54
C MET A 136 -3.60 -13.65 -7.20
N GLU A 137 -3.00 -14.47 -8.07
CA GLU A 137 -3.68 -15.60 -8.72
C GLU A 137 -4.16 -16.64 -7.70
N ARG A 138 -3.33 -16.96 -6.73
CA ARG A 138 -3.69 -17.86 -5.63
C ARG A 138 -4.90 -17.33 -4.88
N ARG A 139 -4.92 -16.05 -4.54
CA ARG A 139 -6.06 -15.40 -3.87
C ARG A 139 -7.30 -15.39 -4.74
N TYR A 140 -7.20 -15.12 -6.03
CA TYR A 140 -8.36 -15.18 -6.93
C TYR A 140 -8.99 -16.57 -6.97
N LYS A 141 -8.19 -17.63 -7.07
CA LYS A 141 -8.66 -19.01 -7.02
C LYS A 141 -9.37 -19.30 -5.70
N LEU A 142 -8.79 -18.84 -4.57
CA LEU A 142 -9.35 -19.04 -3.25
C LEU A 142 -10.67 -18.29 -3.08
N LEU A 143 -10.73 -17.00 -3.45
CA LEU A 143 -11.95 -16.18 -3.41
C LEU A 143 -13.08 -16.81 -4.24
N SER A 144 -12.75 -17.26 -5.46
CA SER A 144 -13.70 -17.94 -6.34
C SER A 144 -14.26 -19.22 -5.70
N LYS A 145 -13.37 -20.06 -5.13
CA LYS A 145 -13.78 -21.31 -4.48
C LYS A 145 -14.64 -21.08 -3.23
N MET A 146 -14.34 -19.99 -2.52
CA MET A 146 -15.09 -19.56 -1.33
C MET A 146 -16.42 -18.85 -1.68
N GLY A 147 -16.69 -18.57 -2.96
CA GLY A 147 -17.90 -17.87 -3.41
C GLY A 147 -17.96 -16.41 -2.96
N VAL A 148 -16.80 -15.75 -2.79
CA VAL A 148 -16.71 -14.34 -2.40
C VAL A 148 -16.05 -13.51 -3.50
N ARG A 149 -16.38 -12.20 -3.55
CA ARG A 149 -15.96 -11.33 -4.66
C ARG A 149 -14.70 -10.51 -4.36
N ASN A 150 -14.33 -10.38 -3.08
CA ASN A 150 -13.22 -9.52 -2.63
C ASN A 150 -12.66 -10.01 -1.30
N LEU A 151 -11.51 -9.43 -0.93
CA LEU A 151 -10.79 -9.74 0.31
C LEU A 151 -11.63 -9.45 1.57
N ALA A 152 -12.42 -8.37 1.58
CA ALA A 152 -13.26 -8.03 2.72
C ALA A 152 -14.34 -9.11 2.96
N GLY A 153 -14.99 -9.59 1.89
CA GLY A 153 -15.97 -10.68 1.95
C GLY A 153 -15.34 -11.99 2.43
N TYR A 154 -14.11 -12.28 1.96
CA TYR A 154 -13.35 -13.44 2.42
C TYR A 154 -13.06 -13.34 3.92
N ASN A 155 -12.46 -12.24 4.37
CA ASN A 155 -12.09 -12.05 5.77
C ASN A 155 -13.31 -12.03 6.70
N LYS A 156 -14.44 -11.49 6.24
CA LYS A 156 -15.71 -11.55 6.96
C LYS A 156 -16.18 -12.99 7.16
N LYS A 157 -16.15 -13.80 6.10
CA LYS A 157 -16.55 -15.23 6.15
C LYS A 157 -15.67 -16.03 7.11
N ILE A 158 -14.36 -15.77 7.12
CA ILE A 158 -13.43 -16.40 8.07
C ILE A 158 -13.75 -15.97 9.51
N ALA A 159 -13.98 -14.68 9.77
CA ALA A 159 -14.30 -14.17 11.09
C ALA A 159 -15.60 -14.79 11.62
N GLU A 160 -16.67 -14.80 10.82
CA GLU A 160 -17.95 -15.40 11.18
C GLU A 160 -17.85 -16.92 11.47
N SER A 161 -16.95 -17.63 10.78
CA SER A 161 -16.69 -19.05 11.06
C SER A 161 -16.01 -19.22 12.43
N HIS A 162 -15.00 -18.41 12.72
CA HIS A 162 -14.31 -18.44 14.02
C HIS A 162 -15.26 -18.09 15.19
N GLU A 163 -16.15 -17.11 15.01
CA GLU A 163 -17.15 -16.75 16.03
C GLU A 163 -18.10 -17.92 16.35
N ARG A 164 -18.38 -18.80 15.37
CA ARG A 164 -19.17 -20.03 15.58
C ARG A 164 -18.35 -21.20 16.14
N GLY A 165 -17.05 -21.00 16.37
CA GLY A 165 -16.13 -22.08 16.77
C GLY A 165 -15.82 -23.08 15.67
N GLU A 166 -16.06 -22.71 14.41
CA GLU A 166 -15.83 -23.53 13.22
C GLU A 166 -14.55 -23.08 12.51
N THR A 167 -13.88 -24.00 11.83
CA THR A 167 -12.77 -23.69 10.94
C THR A 167 -13.12 -24.08 9.51
N ILE A 168 -12.76 -23.24 8.56
CA ILE A 168 -12.93 -23.54 7.14
C ILE A 168 -11.62 -24.13 6.63
N GLY A 169 -11.66 -25.36 6.14
CA GLY A 169 -10.49 -26.02 5.57
C GLY A 169 -10.09 -25.44 4.21
N ASN A 170 -8.80 -25.44 3.94
CA ASN A 170 -8.24 -25.00 2.66
C ASN A 170 -8.69 -25.95 1.53
N PRO A 171 -9.48 -25.48 0.55
CA PRO A 171 -9.98 -26.32 -0.54
C PRO A 171 -8.87 -26.78 -1.51
N PHE A 172 -7.66 -26.25 -1.38
CA PHE A 172 -6.47 -26.62 -2.15
C PHE A 172 -5.40 -27.31 -1.30
N SER A 173 -5.79 -27.83 -0.12
CA SER A 173 -4.89 -28.57 0.74
C SER A 173 -4.38 -29.83 0.02
N LEU A 174 -3.11 -30.13 0.22
CA LEU A 174 -2.49 -31.40 -0.25
C LEU A 174 -2.93 -32.60 0.60
N THR A 175 -3.56 -32.35 1.76
CA THR A 175 -4.11 -33.34 2.69
C THR A 175 -5.61 -33.18 2.80
N PRO A 176 -6.41 -33.70 1.85
CA PRO A 176 -7.87 -33.49 1.82
C PRO A 176 -8.61 -34.01 3.08
N ASP A 177 -8.09 -35.06 3.71
CA ASP A 177 -8.66 -35.66 4.92
C ASP A 177 -8.42 -34.83 6.19
N ALA A 178 -7.42 -33.93 6.17
CA ALA A 178 -7.09 -33.03 7.26
C ALA A 178 -6.63 -31.68 6.69
N PRO A 179 -7.51 -30.90 6.05
CA PRO A 179 -7.15 -29.66 5.40
C PRO A 179 -6.71 -28.62 6.41
N GLU A 180 -5.66 -27.88 6.07
CA GLU A 180 -5.19 -26.74 6.86
C GLU A 180 -6.32 -25.71 7.00
N PRO A 181 -6.54 -25.13 8.21
CA PRO A 181 -7.54 -24.10 8.39
C PRO A 181 -7.18 -22.83 7.60
N LEU A 182 -8.19 -22.24 6.98
CA LEU A 182 -8.03 -20.94 6.35
C LEU A 182 -8.00 -19.83 7.42
N GLU A 183 -7.09 -18.92 7.26
CA GLU A 183 -6.93 -17.73 8.09
C GLU A 183 -7.30 -16.46 7.32
N ARG A 184 -7.45 -15.35 8.06
CA ARG A 184 -7.62 -14.03 7.46
C ARG A 184 -6.42 -13.68 6.60
N LEU A 185 -6.66 -13.03 5.47
CA LEU A 185 -5.63 -12.56 4.57
C LEU A 185 -5.41 -11.06 4.74
N PRO A 186 -4.15 -10.60 4.90
CA PRO A 186 -3.84 -9.19 4.95
C PRO A 186 -3.94 -8.53 3.58
N HIS A 187 -4.08 -7.20 3.56
CA HIS A 187 -3.71 -6.41 2.41
C HIS A 187 -2.20 -6.49 2.20
N ILE A 188 -1.76 -6.52 0.95
CA ILE A 188 -0.34 -6.44 0.59
C ILE A 188 -0.14 -5.14 -0.19
N VAL A 189 0.70 -4.27 0.33
CA VAL A 189 1.06 -3.01 -0.31
C VAL A 189 2.52 -3.09 -0.78
N VAL A 190 2.73 -2.82 -2.05
CA VAL A 190 4.07 -2.76 -2.66
C VAL A 190 4.43 -1.29 -2.87
N VAL A 191 5.56 -0.88 -2.32
CA VAL A 191 6.11 0.48 -2.50
C VAL A 191 7.42 0.38 -3.26
N ILE A 192 7.52 1.09 -4.37
CA ILE A 192 8.71 1.14 -5.22
C ILE A 192 9.17 2.59 -5.28
N ASP A 193 10.33 2.91 -4.70
CA ASP A 193 10.83 4.28 -4.67
C ASP A 193 11.24 4.79 -6.07
N GLU A 194 11.89 3.97 -6.87
CA GLU A 194 12.36 4.35 -8.21
C GLU A 194 11.87 3.34 -9.27
N LEU A 195 10.68 3.59 -9.81
CA LEU A 195 10.05 2.69 -10.77
C LEU A 195 10.83 2.56 -12.08
N ALA A 196 11.43 3.65 -12.57
CA ALA A 196 12.16 3.67 -13.85
C ALA A 196 13.34 2.68 -13.83
N LEU A 197 14.13 2.64 -12.76
CA LEU A 197 15.23 1.70 -12.62
C LEU A 197 14.75 0.25 -12.55
N SER A 198 13.60 0.01 -11.91
CA SER A 198 13.02 -1.32 -11.79
C SER A 198 12.53 -1.85 -13.16
N LEU A 199 11.92 -1.00 -13.98
CA LEU A 199 11.35 -1.41 -15.28
C LEU A 199 12.42 -1.74 -16.33
N ILE A 200 13.56 -1.05 -16.35
CA ILE A 200 14.64 -1.30 -17.32
C ILE A 200 15.17 -2.73 -17.21
N HIS A 201 15.24 -3.27 -16.00
CA HIS A 201 15.75 -4.63 -15.75
C HIS A 201 14.69 -5.73 -15.84
N ILE A 202 13.41 -5.40 -15.72
CA ILE A 202 12.30 -6.36 -15.85
C ILE A 202 11.96 -6.61 -17.33
N SER A 203 12.16 -5.61 -18.20
CA SER A 203 11.79 -5.66 -19.61
C SER A 203 12.88 -6.22 -20.53
N GLU A 204 14.12 -6.42 -20.07
CA GLU A 204 15.13 -7.12 -20.87
C GLU A 204 14.97 -8.63 -20.71
N PRO A 205 14.49 -9.35 -21.76
CA PRO A 205 14.63 -10.80 -21.75
C PRO A 205 16.14 -11.11 -21.78
N THR A 206 16.61 -11.87 -20.79
CA THR A 206 17.94 -12.44 -20.80
C THR A 206 18.16 -13.12 -22.16
N ARG A 207 18.88 -12.46 -23.08
CA ARG A 207 19.34 -13.15 -24.29
C ARG A 207 20.30 -14.25 -23.83
N PRO A 208 20.02 -15.53 -24.15
CA PRO A 208 21.00 -16.57 -23.93
C PRO A 208 22.20 -16.24 -24.85
N TYR A 209 23.39 -16.16 -24.28
CA TYR A 209 24.64 -16.17 -25.02
C TYR A 209 24.84 -17.53 -25.67
#